data_8b7549681a906c8dc6907345207d19f7
#
_entry.id   8b7549681a906c8dc6907345207d19f7
#
_cell.length_a   1.000
_cell.length_b   1.000
_cell.length_c   1.000
_cell.angle_alpha   90.00
_cell.angle_beta   90.00
_cell.angle_gamma   90.00
#
_symmetry.space_group_name_H-M   'P 1'
#
loop_
_entity.id
_entity.type
_entity.pdbx_description
1 polymer ?
#
loop_
_entity_poly.entity_id
_entity_poly.type
_entity_poly.pdbx_seq_one_letter_code
_entity_poly.pdbx_strand_id
1 'polypeptide(L)'
;AVCIYMFFNRFRDLVFILAPSEDQASLIFNYCYRHFADNPFLNGLIDHYRFHNKPNITMKGGTILRRAPLAPSNQGQAIRGQHPTMCIVDESPLIDDRLFVDNVEPAVVSNKAPFINLGTPKSKENHMWRYLYDDAYENSFERMVFTWRDAVKAGRAYSPPYNDDDMAEKMGEWGEDSIYWRTEYECEFVESVSNIFNPELLKGCLTQGMAFVEAGKNYPNCVVGVDIGKSVNSTVISVWSTSKDSDTNRANLIYLEEISPKSGGHDIPYQRKRIMDIANDYGAERVIIDATGIGGAIEQEIRLACIEHKPQIHFIPFIFTGGPRGTKTQIYRDYVSYIQQGLVRVPHPDGLEPPQARLVNKWLREHIDLEYVMDAANKTERIAAPDGKHDDYCDSCAIALH
;
A
#
# COMPACT_ATOMS: atom_id res chain seq x y z
N ALA A 1 25.61 -17.29 9.10
CA ALA A 1 25.07 -17.99 10.26
C ALA A 1 24.48 -19.35 9.88
N VAL A 2 23.45 -19.42 9.01
CA VAL A 2 22.81 -20.70 8.60
C VAL A 2 23.81 -21.70 8.05
N CYS A 3 24.72 -21.28 7.18
CA CYS A 3 25.74 -22.16 6.61
C CYS A 3 26.70 -22.69 7.70
N ILE A 4 27.05 -21.86 8.68
CA ILE A 4 27.88 -22.25 9.83
C ILE A 4 27.11 -23.24 10.71
N TYR A 5 25.85 -22.99 10.99
CA TYR A 5 24.98 -23.89 11.73
C TYR A 5 24.92 -25.27 11.07
N MET A 6 24.65 -25.30 9.76
CA MET A 6 24.64 -26.56 8.98
C MET A 6 25.99 -27.30 9.00
N PHE A 7 27.10 -26.57 8.98
CA PHE A 7 28.43 -27.16 9.00
C PHE A 7 28.77 -27.84 10.33
N PHE A 8 28.41 -27.21 11.45
CA PHE A 8 28.74 -27.75 12.76
C PHE A 8 27.75 -28.77 13.31
N ASN A 9 26.50 -28.76 12.81
CA ASN A 9 25.50 -29.76 13.14
C ASN A 9 25.75 -31.05 12.34
N ARG A 10 26.27 -32.06 13.00
CA ARG A 10 26.68 -33.34 12.39
C ARG A 10 25.54 -34.36 12.30
N PHE A 11 24.33 -34.01 12.65
CA PHE A 11 23.21 -34.93 12.70
C PHE A 11 22.05 -34.42 11.82
N ARG A 12 21.26 -35.35 11.30
CA ARG A 12 20.09 -35.25 10.41
C ARG A 12 19.15 -34.10 10.76
N ASP A 13 19.65 -32.88 10.71
CA ASP A 13 18.93 -31.68 11.01
C ASP A 13 18.16 -31.20 9.80
N LEU A 14 17.00 -30.62 10.04
CA LEU A 14 16.19 -29.95 9.02
C LEU A 14 16.17 -28.46 9.33
N VAL A 15 16.88 -27.68 8.52
CA VAL A 15 16.82 -26.23 8.53
C VAL A 15 15.75 -25.79 7.50
N PHE A 16 14.75 -25.07 7.96
CA PHE A 16 13.65 -24.64 7.12
C PHE A 16 13.68 -23.12 6.89
N ILE A 17 13.63 -22.70 5.63
CA ILE A 17 13.48 -21.30 5.22
C ILE A 17 12.07 -21.13 4.68
N LEU A 18 11.34 -20.22 5.28
CA LEU A 18 9.98 -19.84 4.92
C LEU A 18 9.92 -18.37 4.53
N ALA A 19 9.04 -18.03 3.61
CA ALA A 19 8.72 -16.65 3.24
C ALA A 19 7.29 -16.60 2.66
N PRO A 20 6.67 -15.42 2.52
CA PRO A 20 5.33 -15.30 1.95
C PRO A 20 5.22 -15.84 0.53
N SER A 21 6.29 -15.75 -0.25
CA SER A 21 6.32 -16.21 -1.64
C SER A 21 7.49 -17.15 -1.93
N GLU A 22 7.37 -17.90 -3.04
CA GLU A 22 8.42 -18.78 -3.54
C GLU A 22 9.69 -18.00 -3.91
N ASP A 23 9.53 -16.82 -4.52
CA ASP A 23 10.66 -16.00 -4.96
C ASP A 23 11.45 -15.46 -3.76
N GLN A 24 10.76 -14.98 -2.71
CA GLN A 24 11.40 -14.51 -1.48
C GLN A 24 12.13 -15.66 -0.77
N ALA A 25 11.48 -16.81 -0.59
CA ALA A 25 12.14 -17.99 -0.01
C ALA A 25 13.37 -18.44 -0.82
N SER A 26 13.33 -18.23 -2.15
CA SER A 26 14.44 -18.53 -3.06
C SER A 26 15.66 -17.65 -2.84
N LEU A 27 15.46 -16.37 -2.47
CA LEU A 27 16.58 -15.44 -2.28
C LEU A 27 17.55 -15.94 -1.20
N ILE A 28 17.05 -16.18 0.02
CA ILE A 28 17.90 -16.67 1.12
C ILE A 28 18.50 -18.04 0.78
N PHE A 29 17.69 -18.93 0.22
CA PHE A 29 18.14 -20.26 -0.17
C PHE A 29 19.28 -20.19 -1.19
N ASN A 30 19.17 -19.34 -2.21
CA ASN A 30 20.19 -19.17 -3.23
C ASN A 30 21.47 -18.52 -2.68
N TYR A 31 21.36 -17.59 -1.71
CA TYR A 31 22.53 -17.07 -1.00
C TYR A 31 23.26 -18.18 -0.25
N CYS A 32 22.55 -19.02 0.47
CA CYS A 32 23.13 -20.17 1.13
C CYS A 32 23.81 -21.11 0.13
N TYR A 33 23.13 -21.46 -0.96
CA TYR A 33 23.67 -22.33 -1.99
C TYR A 33 24.96 -21.77 -2.59
N ARG A 34 24.97 -20.50 -3.02
CA ARG A 34 26.17 -19.85 -3.58
C ARG A 34 27.33 -19.87 -2.60
N HIS A 35 27.06 -19.55 -1.33
CA HIS A 35 28.12 -19.60 -0.31
C HIS A 35 28.74 -20.99 -0.15
N PHE A 36 27.95 -22.04 -0.25
CA PHE A 36 28.46 -23.40 -0.26
C PHE A 36 29.18 -23.74 -1.59
N ALA A 37 28.59 -23.38 -2.72
CA ALA A 37 29.12 -23.74 -4.04
C ALA A 37 30.44 -23.03 -4.36
N ASP A 38 30.56 -21.76 -3.99
CA ASP A 38 31.72 -20.91 -4.28
C ASP A 38 32.94 -21.24 -3.37
N ASN A 39 32.72 -21.91 -2.24
CA ASN A 39 33.78 -22.30 -1.34
C ASN A 39 34.15 -23.78 -1.59
N PRO A 40 35.35 -24.10 -2.12
CA PRO A 40 35.74 -25.47 -2.46
C PRO A 40 35.61 -26.47 -1.31
N PHE A 41 35.90 -26.04 -0.08
CA PHE A 41 35.79 -26.89 1.10
C PHE A 41 34.31 -27.20 1.41
N LEU A 42 33.47 -26.19 1.43
CA LEU A 42 32.04 -26.34 1.75
C LEU A 42 31.31 -27.11 0.61
N ASN A 43 31.67 -26.84 -0.64
CA ASN A 43 31.13 -27.56 -1.79
C ASN A 43 31.39 -29.07 -1.69
N GLY A 44 32.58 -29.45 -1.22
CA GLY A 44 32.91 -30.84 -0.94
C GLY A 44 32.02 -31.54 0.11
N LEU A 45 31.26 -30.80 0.90
CA LEU A 45 30.33 -31.32 1.90
C LEU A 45 28.90 -31.48 1.38
N ILE A 46 28.58 -30.94 0.22
CA ILE A 46 27.27 -31.13 -0.41
C ILE A 46 27.19 -32.57 -0.94
N ASP A 47 26.10 -33.27 -0.60
CA ASP A 47 25.76 -34.56 -1.18
C ASP A 47 24.96 -34.37 -2.48
N HIS A 48 23.81 -33.63 -2.37
CA HIS A 48 23.03 -33.27 -3.53
C HIS A 48 22.21 -32.00 -3.26
N TYR A 49 21.70 -31.38 -4.32
CA TYR A 49 20.79 -30.23 -4.25
C TYR A 49 19.70 -30.32 -5.31
N ARG A 50 18.57 -29.64 -5.02
CA ARG A 50 17.42 -29.46 -5.91
C ARG A 50 16.93 -28.04 -5.86
N PHE A 51 16.63 -27.43 -7.01
CA PHE A 51 16.04 -26.10 -7.10
C PHE A 51 14.52 -26.12 -7.34
N HIS A 52 13.99 -27.25 -7.82
CA HIS A 52 12.56 -27.43 -8.11
C HIS A 52 12.00 -28.64 -7.36
N ASN A 53 10.67 -28.72 -7.25
CA ASN A 53 9.97 -29.82 -6.59
C ASN A 53 10.53 -30.16 -5.19
N LYS A 54 10.18 -29.32 -4.20
CA LYS A 54 10.71 -29.36 -2.83
C LYS A 54 12.22 -29.05 -2.80
N PRO A 55 12.58 -27.76 -3.11
CA PRO A 55 13.97 -27.33 -3.17
C PRO A 55 14.70 -27.59 -1.85
N ASN A 56 15.89 -28.17 -1.96
CA ASN A 56 16.73 -28.47 -0.82
C ASN A 56 18.21 -28.59 -1.19
N ILE A 57 19.06 -28.39 -0.18
CA ILE A 57 20.48 -28.73 -0.20
C ILE A 57 20.67 -29.80 0.88
N THR A 58 21.18 -30.96 0.49
CA THR A 58 21.46 -32.03 1.44
C THR A 58 22.97 -32.15 1.61
N MET A 59 23.43 -32.17 2.87
CA MET A 59 24.83 -32.31 3.25
C MET A 59 25.17 -33.78 3.44
N LYS A 60 26.41 -34.16 3.20
CA LYS A 60 26.94 -35.56 3.40
C LYS A 60 26.72 -36.09 4.84
N GLY A 61 26.54 -35.20 5.81
CA GLY A 61 26.16 -35.54 7.19
C GLY A 61 24.65 -35.80 7.38
N GLY A 62 23.85 -35.63 6.34
CA GLY A 62 22.40 -35.81 6.38
C GLY A 62 21.59 -34.58 6.78
N THR A 63 22.23 -33.46 7.08
CA THR A 63 21.55 -32.16 7.31
C THR A 63 20.92 -31.65 6.01
N ILE A 64 19.70 -31.17 6.10
CA ILE A 64 18.91 -30.69 4.96
C ILE A 64 18.56 -29.23 5.19
N LEU A 65 18.93 -28.34 4.27
CA LEU A 65 18.39 -27.02 4.14
C LEU A 65 17.25 -27.04 3.12
N ARG A 66 16.04 -26.67 3.53
CA ARG A 66 14.85 -26.69 2.70
C ARG A 66 14.18 -25.32 2.69
N ARG A 67 13.60 -24.95 1.56
CA ARG A 67 12.77 -23.76 1.44
C ARG A 67 11.36 -24.09 1.00
N ALA A 68 10.42 -23.26 1.42
CA ALA A 68 9.05 -23.30 0.92
C ALA A 68 8.34 -21.96 1.14
N PRO A 69 7.36 -21.63 0.28
CA PRO A 69 6.48 -20.51 0.54
C PRO A 69 5.47 -20.85 1.63
N LEU A 70 5.12 -19.86 2.41
CA LEU A 70 4.04 -19.91 3.40
C LEU A 70 2.93 -18.97 2.96
N ALA A 71 2.06 -19.45 2.09
CA ALA A 71 1.03 -18.68 1.43
C ALA A 71 -0.37 -19.28 1.65
N PRO A 72 -1.44 -18.48 1.62
CA PRO A 72 -2.83 -18.97 1.71
C PRO A 72 -3.16 -20.05 0.66
N SER A 73 -2.59 -19.94 -0.54
CA SER A 73 -2.80 -20.90 -1.63
C SER A 73 -2.35 -22.33 -1.31
N ASN A 74 -1.36 -22.51 -0.41
CA ASN A 74 -0.88 -23.82 0.01
C ASN A 74 -1.26 -24.18 1.45
N GLN A 75 -1.99 -23.28 2.15
CA GLN A 75 -2.48 -23.47 3.51
C GLN A 75 -1.40 -23.95 4.51
N GLY A 76 -0.14 -23.54 4.30
CA GLY A 76 0.97 -23.96 5.16
C GLY A 76 1.35 -25.44 5.08
N GLN A 77 0.83 -26.20 4.10
CA GLN A 77 1.09 -27.65 3.96
C GLN A 77 2.59 -27.99 3.86
N ALA A 78 3.41 -27.04 3.40
CA ALA A 78 4.83 -27.27 3.24
C ALA A 78 5.56 -27.57 4.56
N ILE A 79 5.11 -27.00 5.68
CA ILE A 79 5.71 -27.17 7.00
C ILE A 79 4.92 -28.14 7.92
N ARG A 80 3.65 -28.39 7.62
CA ARG A 80 2.84 -29.33 8.39
C ARG A 80 3.49 -30.71 8.43
N GLY A 81 3.59 -31.30 9.63
CA GLY A 81 4.20 -32.60 9.85
C GLY A 81 5.72 -32.62 9.63
N GLN A 82 6.35 -31.50 9.39
CA GLN A 82 7.79 -31.35 9.43
C GLN A 82 8.22 -31.01 10.86
N HIS A 83 9.41 -31.48 11.22
CA HIS A 83 9.99 -31.22 12.54
C HIS A 83 11.33 -30.52 12.34
N PRO A 84 11.35 -29.21 12.02
CA PRO A 84 12.58 -28.48 11.80
C PRO A 84 13.41 -28.45 13.09
N THR A 85 14.71 -28.50 12.95
CA THR A 85 15.66 -28.28 14.02
C THR A 85 16.14 -26.83 14.07
N MET A 86 15.85 -26.06 13.01
CA MET A 86 15.97 -24.61 12.92
C MET A 86 14.97 -24.09 11.90
N CYS A 87 14.34 -22.98 12.21
CA CYS A 87 13.40 -22.32 11.29
C CYS A 87 13.76 -20.85 11.12
N ILE A 88 13.76 -20.38 9.86
CA ILE A 88 13.96 -18.99 9.47
C ILE A 88 12.74 -18.57 8.69
N VAL A 89 12.08 -17.50 9.13
CA VAL A 89 10.93 -16.92 8.44
C VAL A 89 11.29 -15.50 8.04
N ASP A 90 11.33 -15.27 6.74
CA ASP A 90 11.61 -13.97 6.13
C ASP A 90 10.32 -13.28 5.76
N GLU A 91 10.30 -11.96 5.84
CA GLU A 91 9.11 -11.12 5.60
C GLU A 91 7.88 -11.63 6.36
N SER A 92 8.11 -12.08 7.57
CA SER A 92 7.11 -12.70 8.43
C SER A 92 5.83 -11.86 8.63
N PRO A 93 5.88 -10.52 8.80
CA PRO A 93 4.68 -9.71 8.93
C PRO A 93 3.74 -9.71 7.71
N LEU A 94 4.19 -10.17 6.55
CA LEU A 94 3.37 -10.34 5.36
C LEU A 94 2.66 -11.71 5.29
N ILE A 95 2.94 -12.60 6.25
CA ILE A 95 2.30 -13.89 6.36
C ILE A 95 1.01 -13.73 7.18
N ASP A 96 -0.09 -14.30 6.69
CA ASP A 96 -1.35 -14.35 7.43
C ASP A 96 -1.15 -14.92 8.83
N ASP A 97 -1.65 -14.24 9.83
CA ASP A 97 -1.44 -14.57 11.25
C ASP A 97 -1.93 -15.97 11.61
N ARG A 98 -3.11 -16.37 11.10
CA ARG A 98 -3.66 -17.72 11.35
C ARG A 98 -2.79 -18.78 10.71
N LEU A 99 -2.34 -18.51 9.48
CA LEU A 99 -1.47 -19.43 8.76
C LEU A 99 -0.16 -19.64 9.51
N PHE A 100 0.38 -18.57 10.10
CA PHE A 100 1.60 -18.61 10.89
C PHE A 100 1.41 -19.38 12.20
N VAL A 101 0.41 -19.03 12.99
CA VAL A 101 0.08 -19.64 14.28
C VAL A 101 -0.31 -21.12 14.14
N ASP A 102 -1.07 -21.45 13.10
CA ASP A 102 -1.55 -22.83 12.91
C ASP A 102 -0.48 -23.79 12.35
N ASN A 103 0.59 -23.28 11.73
CA ASN A 103 1.55 -24.12 11.03
C ASN A 103 3.00 -23.96 11.50
N VAL A 104 3.47 -22.72 11.68
CA VAL A 104 4.88 -22.47 12.02
C VAL A 104 5.12 -22.67 13.50
N GLU A 105 4.31 -22.06 14.35
CA GLU A 105 4.49 -22.18 15.82
C GLU A 105 4.49 -23.63 16.30
N PRO A 106 3.53 -24.49 15.94
CA PRO A 106 3.55 -25.88 16.39
C PRO A 106 4.77 -26.66 15.88
N ALA A 107 5.22 -26.39 14.65
CA ALA A 107 6.37 -27.07 14.08
C ALA A 107 7.67 -26.69 14.81
N VAL A 108 7.82 -25.43 15.23
CA VAL A 108 8.98 -24.91 15.97
C VAL A 108 8.95 -25.38 17.42
N VAL A 109 7.80 -25.24 18.08
CA VAL A 109 7.64 -25.58 19.51
C VAL A 109 7.84 -27.08 19.75
N SER A 110 7.34 -27.94 18.85
CA SER A 110 7.44 -29.40 19.02
C SER A 110 8.88 -29.93 19.17
N ASN A 111 9.83 -29.23 18.55
CA ASN A 111 11.26 -29.60 18.59
C ASN A 111 12.11 -28.63 19.41
N LYS A 112 11.52 -27.61 20.02
CA LYS A 112 12.28 -26.51 20.65
C LYS A 112 13.34 -25.94 19.68
N ALA A 113 12.98 -25.83 18.42
CA ALA A 113 13.89 -25.41 17.38
C ALA A 113 14.26 -23.93 17.52
N PRO A 114 15.54 -23.55 17.36
CA PRO A 114 15.90 -22.16 17.17
C PRO A 114 15.06 -21.54 16.06
N PHE A 115 14.52 -20.37 16.34
CA PHE A 115 13.58 -19.68 15.46
C PHE A 115 14.07 -18.26 15.18
N ILE A 116 14.28 -17.93 13.91
CA ILE A 116 14.64 -16.59 13.46
C ILE A 116 13.47 -16.03 12.68
N ASN A 117 12.91 -14.95 13.18
CA ASN A 117 11.78 -14.26 12.61
C ASN A 117 12.21 -12.87 12.13
N LEU A 118 12.11 -12.60 10.83
CA LEU A 118 12.61 -11.39 10.18
C LEU A 118 11.48 -10.70 9.42
N GLY A 119 11.54 -9.41 9.32
CA GLY A 119 10.64 -8.64 8.44
C GLY A 119 10.47 -7.19 8.85
N THR A 120 9.83 -6.44 7.99
CA THR A 120 9.46 -5.05 8.21
C THR A 120 8.17 -4.98 9.02
N PRO A 121 8.10 -4.17 10.08
CA PRO A 121 6.90 -4.02 10.91
C PRO A 121 5.67 -3.62 10.08
N LYS A 122 4.52 -4.10 10.50
CA LYS A 122 3.22 -3.73 9.92
C LYS A 122 2.26 -3.33 11.06
N SER A 123 1.24 -4.12 11.34
CA SER A 123 0.24 -3.84 12.37
C SER A 123 0.66 -4.37 13.75
N LYS A 124 0.23 -3.70 14.82
CA LYS A 124 0.32 -4.20 16.20
C LYS A 124 -0.54 -5.44 16.46
N GLU A 125 -1.43 -5.79 15.56
CA GLU A 125 -2.19 -7.05 15.65
C GLU A 125 -1.42 -8.27 15.14
N ASN A 126 -0.29 -8.05 14.46
CA ASN A 126 0.53 -9.09 13.85
C ASN A 126 1.29 -9.92 14.88
N HIS A 127 1.55 -11.21 14.58
CA HIS A 127 2.30 -12.12 15.43
C HIS A 127 3.71 -11.61 15.76
N MET A 128 4.36 -10.91 14.82
CA MET A 128 5.70 -10.36 15.07
C MET A 128 5.67 -9.26 16.14
N TRP A 129 4.64 -8.43 16.17
CA TRP A 129 4.46 -7.45 17.24
C TRP A 129 4.31 -8.14 18.60
N ARG A 130 3.52 -9.22 18.67
CA ARG A 130 3.36 -10.01 19.91
C ARG A 130 4.70 -10.55 20.41
N TYR A 131 5.54 -11.12 19.53
CA TYR A 131 6.85 -11.61 19.92
C TYR A 131 7.81 -10.53 20.39
N LEU A 132 7.67 -9.30 19.88
CA LEU A 132 8.53 -8.19 20.25
C LEU A 132 8.07 -7.46 21.52
N TYR A 133 6.77 -7.37 21.77
CA TYR A 133 6.23 -6.44 22.77
C TYR A 133 5.26 -7.06 23.79
N ASP A 134 4.73 -8.26 23.55
CA ASP A 134 3.85 -8.92 24.52
C ASP A 134 4.67 -9.51 25.67
N ASP A 135 4.26 -9.21 26.91
CA ASP A 135 4.88 -9.69 28.14
C ASP A 135 4.97 -11.23 28.22
N ALA A 136 4.03 -11.93 27.58
CA ALA A 136 4.05 -13.39 27.49
C ALA A 136 5.32 -13.96 26.83
N TYR A 137 5.98 -13.16 26.01
CA TYR A 137 7.19 -13.54 25.27
C TYR A 137 8.45 -12.80 25.73
N GLU A 138 8.40 -12.05 26.83
CA GLU A 138 9.50 -11.18 27.30
C GLU A 138 10.86 -11.87 27.37
N ASN A 139 10.89 -13.13 27.82
CA ASN A 139 12.13 -13.90 27.98
C ASN A 139 12.30 -15.00 26.92
N SER A 140 11.45 -15.03 25.90
CA SER A 140 11.43 -16.10 24.92
C SER A 140 12.24 -15.78 23.66
N PHE A 141 12.47 -14.49 23.36
CA PHE A 141 13.15 -14.02 22.16
C PHE A 141 14.23 -13.00 22.49
N GLU A 142 15.36 -13.10 21.81
CA GLU A 142 16.28 -11.97 21.63
C GLU A 142 15.71 -11.05 20.56
N ARG A 143 15.54 -9.77 20.88
CA ARG A 143 14.86 -8.78 20.07
C ARG A 143 15.86 -7.81 19.48
N MET A 144 15.80 -7.60 18.16
CA MET A 144 16.67 -6.69 17.45
C MET A 144 15.85 -5.84 16.50
N VAL A 145 16.00 -4.52 16.57
CA VAL A 145 15.38 -3.57 15.64
C VAL A 145 16.52 -2.77 15.02
N PHE A 146 16.52 -2.71 13.67
CA PHE A 146 17.51 -1.98 12.89
C PHE A 146 16.80 -0.98 12.00
N THR A 147 16.96 0.29 12.30
CA THR A 147 16.42 1.39 11.50
C THR A 147 17.41 1.80 10.40
N TRP A 148 16.98 2.67 9.50
CA TRP A 148 17.88 3.26 8.52
C TRP A 148 19.05 4.03 9.17
N ARG A 149 18.83 4.65 10.35
CA ARG A 149 19.88 5.35 11.10
C ARG A 149 20.99 4.42 11.57
N ASP A 150 20.63 3.19 11.96
CA ASP A 150 21.62 2.17 12.33
C ASP A 150 22.43 1.73 11.11
N ALA A 151 21.80 1.64 9.93
CA ALA A 151 22.48 1.30 8.70
C ALA A 151 23.48 2.39 8.29
N VAL A 152 23.09 3.67 8.36
CA VAL A 152 23.97 4.83 8.09
C VAL A 152 25.12 4.85 9.09
N LYS A 153 24.85 4.73 10.39
CA LYS A 153 25.86 4.75 11.46
C LYS A 153 26.87 3.60 11.36
N ALA A 154 26.44 2.45 10.89
CA ALA A 154 27.32 1.31 10.67
C ALA A 154 28.32 1.51 9.53
N GLY A 155 28.16 2.56 8.72
CA GLY A 155 29.07 2.91 7.61
C GLY A 155 29.17 1.82 6.54
N ARG A 156 28.28 0.83 6.56
CA ARG A 156 28.25 -0.25 5.59
C ARG A 156 27.53 0.23 4.35
N ALA A 157 28.25 0.23 3.24
CA ALA A 157 27.65 0.35 1.94
C ALA A 157 26.78 -0.87 1.66
N TYR A 158 25.48 -0.77 2.01
CA TYR A 158 24.50 -1.59 1.32
C TYR A 158 24.33 -1.01 -0.07
N SER A 159 24.07 -1.80 -1.04
CA SER A 159 23.84 -1.34 -2.40
C SER A 159 22.33 -1.13 -2.64
N PRO A 160 21.85 0.10 -2.79
CA PRO A 160 22.57 1.39 -2.71
C PRO A 160 22.92 1.79 -1.26
N PRO A 161 24.00 2.50 -1.05
CA PRO A 161 24.37 2.99 0.27
C PRO A 161 23.33 4.00 0.75
N TYR A 162 22.81 3.81 1.96
CA TYR A 162 22.02 4.83 2.62
C TYR A 162 22.98 5.88 3.22
N ASN A 163 22.75 7.14 2.91
CA ASN A 163 23.40 8.29 3.55
C ASN A 163 22.32 9.26 4.03
N ASP A 164 22.73 10.22 4.87
CA ASP A 164 21.79 11.16 5.48
C ASP A 164 21.07 12.03 4.44
N ASP A 165 21.75 12.42 3.35
CA ASP A 165 21.17 13.28 2.31
C ASP A 165 20.10 12.50 1.50
N ASP A 166 20.41 11.27 1.07
CA ASP A 166 19.44 10.41 0.36
C ASP A 166 18.22 10.12 1.23
N MET A 167 18.42 9.94 2.54
CA MET A 167 17.34 9.66 3.47
C MET A 167 16.50 10.91 3.76
N ALA A 168 17.12 12.11 3.81
CA ALA A 168 16.40 13.36 3.95
C ALA A 168 15.52 13.65 2.71
N GLU A 169 16.02 13.37 1.50
CA GLU A 169 15.21 13.45 0.28
C GLU A 169 14.02 12.50 0.32
N LYS A 170 14.24 11.24 0.68
CA LYS A 170 13.16 10.25 0.82
C LYS A 170 12.16 10.59 1.92
N MET A 171 12.61 11.10 3.04
CA MET A 171 11.74 11.57 4.11
C MET A 171 10.89 12.76 3.65
N GLY A 172 11.46 13.66 2.84
CA GLY A 172 10.71 14.75 2.20
C GLY A 172 9.69 14.25 1.18
N GLU A 173 10.03 13.19 0.42
CA GLU A 173 9.13 12.56 -0.55
C GLU A 173 7.94 11.85 0.11
N TRP A 174 8.17 11.09 1.18
CA TRP A 174 7.16 10.23 1.81
C TRP A 174 6.41 10.92 2.97
N GLY A 175 7.03 11.91 3.61
CA GLY A 175 6.60 12.52 4.86
C GLY A 175 7.02 11.68 6.08
N GLU A 176 7.58 12.34 7.08
CA GLU A 176 8.08 11.71 8.30
C GLU A 176 6.99 10.94 9.08
N ASP A 177 5.76 11.45 9.09
CA ASP A 177 4.62 10.86 9.79
C ASP A 177 3.87 9.80 8.96
N SER A 178 4.27 9.58 7.70
CA SER A 178 3.59 8.59 6.86
C SER A 178 3.74 7.17 7.43
N ILE A 179 2.69 6.37 7.28
CA ILE A 179 2.74 4.95 7.69
C ILE A 179 3.89 4.24 6.98
N TYR A 180 4.09 4.54 5.69
CA TYR A 180 5.17 3.96 4.90
C TYR A 180 6.55 4.28 5.48
N TRP A 181 6.85 5.57 5.76
CA TRP A 181 8.12 5.95 6.37
C TRP A 181 8.34 5.30 7.73
N ARG A 182 7.34 5.36 8.58
CA ARG A 182 7.39 4.79 9.93
C ARG A 182 7.60 3.27 9.93
N THR A 183 6.95 2.55 9.03
CA THR A 183 7.09 1.08 8.97
C THR A 183 8.37 0.66 8.25
N GLU A 184 8.67 1.21 7.06
CA GLU A 184 9.75 0.73 6.20
C GLU A 184 11.13 1.25 6.64
N TYR A 185 11.21 2.44 7.22
CA TYR A 185 12.48 3.08 7.57
C TYR A 185 12.71 3.21 9.07
N GLU A 186 11.67 3.55 9.85
CA GLU A 186 11.80 3.67 11.31
C GLU A 186 11.53 2.36 12.05
N CYS A 187 11.10 1.33 11.34
CA CYS A 187 10.75 0.02 11.91
C CYS A 187 9.69 0.09 13.03
N GLU A 188 8.71 0.97 12.87
CA GLU A 188 7.61 1.14 13.81
C GLU A 188 6.41 0.27 13.45
N PHE A 189 5.77 -0.36 14.44
CA PHE A 189 4.45 -0.96 14.28
C PHE A 189 3.38 0.10 14.43
N VAL A 190 2.40 0.07 13.53
CA VAL A 190 1.25 0.97 13.56
C VAL A 190 0.00 0.26 14.09
N GLU A 191 -0.94 0.98 14.69
CA GLU A 191 -2.11 0.37 15.34
C GLU A 191 -3.08 -0.27 14.36
N SER A 192 -3.19 0.29 13.19
CA SER A 192 -3.88 -0.34 12.06
C SER A 192 -3.16 0.05 10.78
N VAL A 193 -2.83 -0.91 9.93
CA VAL A 193 -2.28 -0.66 8.59
C VAL A 193 -3.42 -0.47 7.59
N SER A 194 -4.68 -0.63 8.03
CA SER A 194 -5.81 -0.60 7.12
C SER A 194 -6.06 0.81 6.57
N ASN A 195 -6.03 1.85 7.39
CA ASN A 195 -6.45 3.16 6.94
C ASN A 195 -5.33 3.92 6.21
N ILE A 196 -5.60 4.34 4.98
CA ILE A 196 -4.68 5.12 4.16
C ILE A 196 -4.56 6.54 4.68
N PHE A 197 -5.67 7.11 5.11
CA PHE A 197 -5.73 8.47 5.64
C PHE A 197 -5.85 8.47 7.17
N ASN A 198 -5.04 9.28 7.82
CA ASN A 198 -5.21 9.54 9.24
C ASN A 198 -6.50 10.36 9.49
N PRO A 199 -7.46 9.86 10.28
CA PRO A 199 -8.73 10.55 10.52
C PRO A 199 -8.60 11.97 11.10
N GLU A 200 -7.59 12.21 11.94
CA GLU A 200 -7.38 13.54 12.55
C GLU A 200 -6.83 14.53 11.51
N LEU A 201 -5.96 14.09 10.61
CA LEU A 201 -5.47 14.93 9.51
C LEU A 201 -6.60 15.24 8.51
N LEU A 202 -7.47 14.27 8.22
CA LEU A 202 -8.66 14.50 7.38
C LEU A 202 -9.60 15.54 7.99
N LYS A 203 -9.85 15.46 9.29
CA LYS A 203 -10.62 16.49 10.00
C LYS A 203 -9.94 17.85 9.95
N GLY A 204 -8.61 17.89 9.98
CA GLY A 204 -7.80 19.09 9.81
C GLY A 204 -7.95 19.77 8.43
N CYS A 205 -8.37 19.04 7.41
CA CYS A 205 -8.70 19.62 6.09
C CYS A 205 -10.03 20.41 6.11
N LEU A 206 -10.92 20.12 7.06
CA LEU A 206 -12.22 20.78 7.16
C LEU A 206 -12.05 22.23 7.63
N THR A 207 -12.37 23.18 6.76
CA THR A 207 -12.10 24.61 6.96
C THR A 207 -13.39 25.34 7.32
N GLN A 208 -13.44 25.89 8.53
CA GLN A 208 -14.56 26.71 9.00
C GLN A 208 -14.69 27.99 8.15
N GLY A 209 -15.92 28.36 7.85
CA GLY A 209 -16.22 29.55 7.05
C GLY A 209 -15.94 29.41 5.54
N MET A 210 -15.42 28.30 5.12
CA MET A 210 -15.32 27.93 3.70
C MET A 210 -16.66 27.37 3.23
N ALA A 211 -17.14 27.80 2.07
CA ALA A 211 -18.35 27.28 1.44
C ALA A 211 -18.03 26.80 0.03
N PHE A 212 -18.89 25.95 -0.53
CA PHE A 212 -18.88 25.69 -1.97
C PHE A 212 -19.18 26.99 -2.71
N VAL A 213 -18.53 27.14 -3.86
CA VAL A 213 -18.66 28.39 -4.64
C VAL A 213 -19.76 28.27 -5.66
N GLU A 214 -20.35 29.41 -5.99
CA GLU A 214 -21.39 29.48 -7.02
C GLU A 214 -20.81 29.32 -8.43
N ALA A 215 -21.56 28.67 -9.30
CA ALA A 215 -21.27 28.55 -10.72
C ALA A 215 -21.15 29.92 -11.41
N GLY A 216 -20.45 29.96 -12.52
CA GLY A 216 -20.34 31.16 -13.37
C GLY A 216 -19.22 32.13 -13.01
N LYS A 217 -18.30 31.74 -12.12
CA LYS A 217 -17.08 32.49 -11.81
C LYS A 217 -15.86 31.69 -12.25
N ASN A 218 -14.91 32.36 -12.89
CA ASN A 218 -13.61 31.73 -13.22
C ASN A 218 -12.73 31.65 -11.97
N TYR A 219 -12.32 30.46 -11.63
CA TYR A 219 -11.39 30.17 -10.53
C TYR A 219 -10.03 29.81 -11.13
N PRO A 220 -8.91 30.27 -10.52
CA PRO A 220 -7.58 30.00 -11.06
C PRO A 220 -7.23 28.51 -10.92
N ASN A 221 -6.57 27.99 -11.96
CA ASN A 221 -6.07 26.60 -12.01
C ASN A 221 -7.17 25.59 -11.61
N CYS A 222 -8.34 25.71 -12.19
CA CYS A 222 -9.48 24.86 -11.87
C CYS A 222 -9.36 23.49 -12.55
N VAL A 223 -9.50 22.42 -11.77
CA VAL A 223 -9.43 21.04 -12.23
C VAL A 223 -10.69 20.30 -11.80
N VAL A 224 -11.26 19.54 -12.73
CA VAL A 224 -12.39 18.64 -12.48
C VAL A 224 -11.90 17.21 -12.46
N GLY A 225 -12.09 16.51 -11.34
CA GLY A 225 -11.87 15.06 -11.21
C GLY A 225 -13.20 14.33 -11.26
N VAL A 226 -13.25 13.23 -11.99
CA VAL A 226 -14.48 12.46 -12.17
C VAL A 226 -14.22 10.97 -12.01
N ASP A 227 -14.89 10.37 -11.06
CA ASP A 227 -15.05 8.92 -11.01
C ASP A 227 -16.43 8.55 -11.58
N ILE A 228 -16.44 7.74 -12.65
CA ILE A 228 -17.67 7.42 -13.37
C ILE A 228 -18.28 6.09 -12.90
N GLY A 229 -19.42 6.18 -12.23
CA GLY A 229 -20.22 5.01 -11.84
C GLY A 229 -20.90 4.33 -13.03
N LYS A 230 -20.84 2.98 -13.09
CA LYS A 230 -21.35 2.22 -14.24
C LYS A 230 -22.76 1.66 -14.04
N SER A 231 -22.98 0.86 -13.03
CA SER A 231 -24.26 0.15 -12.86
C SER A 231 -24.86 0.28 -11.47
N VAL A 232 -24.06 0.19 -10.46
CA VAL A 232 -24.48 0.26 -9.03
C VAL A 232 -23.78 1.38 -8.28
N ASN A 233 -22.63 1.85 -8.76
CA ASN A 233 -21.84 2.90 -8.14
C ASN A 233 -22.32 4.30 -8.59
N SER A 234 -22.16 5.27 -7.73
CA SER A 234 -22.43 6.68 -8.05
C SER A 234 -21.32 7.24 -8.94
N THR A 235 -21.65 8.23 -9.77
CA THR A 235 -20.63 9.08 -10.38
C THR A 235 -20.34 10.23 -9.45
N VAL A 236 -19.07 10.46 -9.11
CA VAL A 236 -18.64 11.57 -8.26
C VAL A 236 -17.81 12.56 -9.08
N ILE A 237 -18.17 13.83 -8.98
CA ILE A 237 -17.50 14.95 -9.63
C ILE A 237 -16.98 15.90 -8.55
N SER A 238 -15.67 16.06 -8.47
CA SER A 238 -15.00 17.01 -7.59
C SER A 238 -14.35 18.13 -8.38
N VAL A 239 -14.50 19.37 -7.93
CA VAL A 239 -13.88 20.54 -8.56
C VAL A 239 -12.92 21.18 -7.57
N TRP A 240 -11.69 21.30 -8.00
CA TRP A 240 -10.59 21.84 -7.21
C TRP A 240 -10.03 23.10 -7.84
N SER A 241 -9.69 24.08 -7.00
CA SER A 241 -8.99 25.30 -7.42
C SER A 241 -7.80 25.52 -6.53
N THR A 242 -6.67 25.92 -7.11
CA THR A 242 -5.51 26.27 -6.32
C THR A 242 -5.52 27.75 -5.98
N SER A 243 -5.38 28.08 -4.70
CA SER A 243 -5.14 29.44 -4.24
C SER A 243 -3.75 29.55 -3.62
N LYS A 244 -3.08 30.67 -3.92
CA LYS A 244 -1.82 31.01 -3.29
C LYS A 244 -2.11 31.80 -2.01
N ASP A 245 -1.81 31.21 -0.86
CA ASP A 245 -1.93 31.85 0.43
C ASP A 245 -0.50 32.12 0.94
N SER A 246 -0.07 33.37 0.88
CA SER A 246 1.32 33.80 1.10
C SER A 246 2.34 33.08 0.19
N ASP A 247 3.01 32.06 0.67
CA ASP A 247 4.05 31.30 -0.10
C ASP A 247 3.62 29.86 -0.45
N THR A 248 2.42 29.44 -0.02
CA THR A 248 1.99 28.04 -0.16
C THR A 248 0.80 27.92 -1.10
N ASN A 249 0.92 27.05 -2.11
CA ASN A 249 -0.23 26.69 -2.95
C ASN A 249 -1.12 25.72 -2.18
N ARG A 250 -2.40 26.00 -2.05
CA ARG A 250 -3.39 25.13 -1.43
C ARG A 250 -4.47 24.73 -2.42
N ALA A 251 -4.85 23.47 -2.39
CA ALA A 251 -5.97 22.94 -3.16
C ALA A 251 -7.27 23.08 -2.34
N ASN A 252 -8.23 23.80 -2.88
CA ASN A 252 -9.51 24.02 -2.26
C ASN A 252 -10.59 23.25 -3.03
N LEU A 253 -11.35 22.40 -2.35
CA LEU A 253 -12.52 21.75 -2.89
C LEU A 253 -13.65 22.80 -3.02
N ILE A 254 -13.89 23.29 -4.24
CA ILE A 254 -14.82 24.36 -4.49
C ILE A 254 -16.21 23.90 -4.91
N TYR A 255 -16.34 22.64 -5.36
CA TYR A 255 -17.59 22.00 -5.69
C TYR A 255 -17.50 20.49 -5.59
N LEU A 256 -18.60 19.85 -5.23
CA LEU A 256 -18.72 18.40 -5.11
C LEU A 256 -20.14 17.96 -5.48
N GLU A 257 -20.26 16.95 -6.34
CA GLU A 257 -21.54 16.40 -6.77
C GLU A 257 -21.48 14.89 -6.82
N GLU A 258 -22.58 14.26 -6.43
CA GLU A 258 -22.79 12.83 -6.58
C GLU A 258 -24.02 12.60 -7.45
N ILE A 259 -23.86 11.87 -8.55
CA ILE A 259 -24.94 11.43 -9.43
C ILE A 259 -25.27 9.98 -9.08
N SER A 260 -26.39 9.78 -8.39
CA SER A 260 -26.81 8.45 -7.98
C SER A 260 -27.36 7.62 -9.14
N PRO A 261 -27.08 6.30 -9.18
CA PRO A 261 -27.68 5.39 -10.16
C PRO A 261 -29.21 5.37 -10.12
N LYS A 262 -29.81 5.58 -8.94
CA LYS A 262 -31.26 5.62 -8.75
C LYS A 262 -31.96 6.80 -9.42
N SER A 263 -31.24 7.85 -9.74
CA SER A 263 -31.77 9.05 -10.40
C SER A 263 -31.65 9.05 -11.92
N GLY A 264 -31.47 7.86 -12.54
CA GLY A 264 -31.21 7.76 -13.97
C GLY A 264 -29.77 8.09 -14.36
N GLY A 265 -28.88 8.15 -13.39
CA GLY A 265 -27.49 8.58 -13.54
C GLY A 265 -26.58 7.65 -14.34
N HIS A 266 -27.09 6.52 -14.86
CA HIS A 266 -26.35 5.65 -15.79
C HIS A 266 -26.41 6.10 -17.25
N ASP A 267 -27.24 7.12 -17.56
CA ASP A 267 -27.30 7.66 -18.89
C ASP A 267 -26.02 8.44 -19.21
N ILE A 268 -25.20 7.86 -20.06
CA ILE A 268 -23.91 8.41 -20.45
C ILE A 268 -24.00 9.80 -21.06
N PRO A 269 -24.94 10.08 -22.00
CA PRO A 269 -25.18 11.43 -22.48
C PRO A 269 -25.47 12.43 -21.36
N TYR A 270 -26.22 12.03 -20.34
CA TYR A 270 -26.49 12.88 -19.18
C TYR A 270 -25.22 13.15 -18.37
N GLN A 271 -24.44 12.10 -18.04
CA GLN A 271 -23.18 12.26 -17.30
C GLN A 271 -22.19 13.15 -18.07
N ARG A 272 -22.01 12.90 -19.37
CA ARG A 272 -21.18 13.74 -20.23
C ARG A 272 -21.60 15.20 -20.20
N LYS A 273 -22.91 15.45 -20.39
CA LYS A 273 -23.44 16.80 -20.34
C LYS A 273 -23.15 17.45 -19.00
N ARG A 274 -23.41 16.75 -17.91
CA ARG A 274 -23.19 17.29 -16.57
C ARG A 274 -21.73 17.62 -16.27
N ILE A 275 -20.80 16.75 -16.67
CA ILE A 275 -19.35 16.98 -16.56
C ILE A 275 -18.95 18.24 -17.32
N MET A 276 -19.44 18.42 -18.54
CA MET A 276 -19.12 19.58 -19.36
C MET A 276 -19.77 20.87 -18.84
N ASP A 277 -21.00 20.79 -18.34
CA ASP A 277 -21.67 21.94 -17.71
C ASP A 277 -20.86 22.42 -16.49
N ILE A 278 -20.43 21.49 -15.61
CA ILE A 278 -19.59 21.81 -14.44
C ILE A 278 -18.23 22.38 -14.90
N ALA A 279 -17.57 21.77 -15.84
CA ALA A 279 -16.30 22.24 -16.35
C ALA A 279 -16.40 23.68 -16.90
N ASN A 280 -17.49 24.00 -17.59
CA ASN A 280 -17.77 25.35 -18.08
C ASN A 280 -18.10 26.31 -16.94
N ASP A 281 -18.98 25.91 -16.02
CA ASP A 281 -19.46 26.74 -14.91
C ASP A 281 -18.34 27.23 -13.98
N TYR A 282 -17.29 26.42 -13.84
CA TYR A 282 -16.12 26.73 -12.99
C TYR A 282 -14.88 27.15 -13.79
N GLY A 283 -14.96 27.24 -15.10
CA GLY A 283 -13.83 27.63 -15.96
C GLY A 283 -12.66 26.64 -15.86
N ALA A 284 -12.96 25.34 -15.88
CA ALA A 284 -11.96 24.31 -15.70
C ALA A 284 -10.93 24.29 -16.82
N GLU A 285 -9.66 24.25 -16.46
CA GLU A 285 -8.55 24.08 -17.39
C GLU A 285 -8.35 22.61 -17.77
N ARG A 286 -8.65 21.70 -16.84
CA ARG A 286 -8.46 20.26 -17.00
C ARG A 286 -9.68 19.49 -16.51
N VAL A 287 -10.01 18.43 -17.25
CA VAL A 287 -10.98 17.39 -16.85
C VAL A 287 -10.25 16.07 -16.83
N ILE A 288 -10.15 15.45 -15.67
CA ILE A 288 -9.48 14.18 -15.44
C ILE A 288 -10.52 13.15 -15.03
N ILE A 289 -10.57 12.03 -15.73
CA ILE A 289 -11.62 11.01 -15.55
C ILE A 289 -10.97 9.66 -15.28
N ASP A 290 -11.50 8.91 -14.31
CA ASP A 290 -11.16 7.49 -14.23
C ASP A 290 -11.66 6.77 -15.49
N ALA A 291 -10.71 6.41 -16.35
CA ALA A 291 -10.95 5.68 -17.57
C ALA A 291 -10.86 4.16 -17.40
N THR A 292 -10.63 3.65 -16.17
CA THR A 292 -10.52 2.23 -15.89
C THR A 292 -11.82 1.51 -16.22
N GLY A 293 -11.82 0.84 -17.38
CA GLY A 293 -12.96 0.07 -17.83
C GLY A 293 -14.20 0.88 -18.30
N ILE A 294 -14.13 2.19 -18.55
CA ILE A 294 -15.27 3.00 -19.08
C ILE A 294 -15.45 2.63 -20.56
N GLY A 295 -15.04 1.92 -21.28
CA GLY A 295 -15.26 1.70 -22.72
C GLY A 295 -14.87 2.93 -23.58
N GLY A 296 -14.08 2.72 -24.60
CA GLY A 296 -13.48 3.79 -25.41
C GLY A 296 -14.46 4.79 -26.04
N ALA A 297 -15.74 4.42 -26.16
CA ALA A 297 -16.76 5.32 -26.74
C ALA A 297 -17.06 6.52 -25.83
N ILE A 298 -17.20 6.29 -24.51
CA ILE A 298 -17.50 7.36 -23.53
C ILE A 298 -16.31 8.30 -23.41
N GLU A 299 -15.12 7.72 -23.28
CA GLU A 299 -13.87 8.49 -23.22
C GLU A 299 -13.75 9.40 -24.47
N GLN A 300 -14.02 8.84 -25.66
CA GLN A 300 -13.93 9.59 -26.90
C GLN A 300 -14.96 10.72 -27.00
N GLU A 301 -16.20 10.50 -26.52
CA GLU A 301 -17.24 11.55 -26.54
C GLU A 301 -16.88 12.72 -25.62
N ILE A 302 -16.37 12.46 -24.42
CA ILE A 302 -15.96 13.54 -23.48
C ILE A 302 -14.72 14.24 -24.03
N ARG A 303 -13.76 13.51 -24.58
CA ARG A 303 -12.57 14.07 -25.22
C ARG A 303 -12.95 15.06 -26.35
N LEU A 304 -13.86 14.67 -27.22
CA LEU A 304 -14.33 15.54 -28.30
C LEU A 304 -15.03 16.78 -27.75
N ALA A 305 -15.89 16.63 -26.75
CA ALA A 305 -16.56 17.77 -26.12
C ALA A 305 -15.55 18.76 -25.47
N CYS A 306 -14.49 18.28 -24.85
CA CYS A 306 -13.42 19.12 -24.30
C CYS A 306 -12.63 19.85 -25.38
N ILE A 307 -12.36 19.19 -26.53
CA ILE A 307 -11.65 19.81 -27.67
C ILE A 307 -12.50 20.91 -28.34
N GLU A 308 -13.80 20.69 -28.44
CA GLU A 308 -14.74 21.64 -29.04
C GLU A 308 -15.05 22.85 -28.14
N HIS A 309 -14.79 22.71 -26.84
CA HIS A 309 -15.01 23.78 -25.85
C HIS A 309 -14.08 24.98 -26.09
N LYS A 310 -14.57 26.18 -25.79
CA LYS A 310 -13.78 27.42 -25.96
C LYS A 310 -13.82 28.29 -24.69
N PRO A 311 -12.66 28.50 -24.00
CA PRO A 311 -11.32 27.96 -24.33
C PRO A 311 -11.25 26.43 -24.25
N GLN A 312 -10.31 25.83 -24.97
CA GLN A 312 -10.15 24.37 -24.98
C GLN A 312 -9.80 23.85 -23.58
N ILE A 313 -10.49 22.78 -23.15
CA ILE A 313 -10.25 22.07 -21.90
C ILE A 313 -9.31 20.90 -22.17
N HIS A 314 -8.28 20.74 -21.35
CA HIS A 314 -7.40 19.59 -21.42
C HIS A 314 -8.07 18.36 -20.80
N PHE A 315 -8.38 17.38 -21.65
CA PHE A 315 -8.94 16.10 -21.23
C PHE A 315 -7.82 15.09 -20.93
N ILE A 316 -7.85 14.49 -19.76
CA ILE A 316 -6.86 13.50 -19.28
C ILE A 316 -7.59 12.23 -18.84
N PRO A 317 -7.56 11.15 -19.63
CA PRO A 317 -8.03 9.86 -19.16
C PRO A 317 -7.00 9.27 -18.19
N PHE A 318 -7.42 8.91 -17.00
CA PHE A 318 -6.58 8.25 -15.99
C PHE A 318 -6.95 6.78 -15.90
N ILE A 319 -5.95 5.89 -15.91
CA ILE A 319 -6.17 4.44 -15.81
C ILE A 319 -5.52 3.96 -14.51
N PHE A 320 -6.34 3.47 -13.60
CA PHE A 320 -5.85 2.85 -12.39
C PHE A 320 -5.22 1.48 -12.67
N THR A 321 -3.99 1.32 -12.26
CA THR A 321 -3.29 0.03 -12.23
C THR A 321 -2.97 -0.33 -10.79
N GLY A 322 -3.13 -1.61 -10.45
CA GLY A 322 -2.89 -2.11 -9.09
C GLY A 322 -1.43 -2.39 -8.79
N GLY A 323 -1.17 -2.71 -7.52
CA GLY A 323 0.14 -3.09 -6.99
C GLY A 323 0.95 -1.91 -6.43
N PRO A 324 2.08 -2.20 -5.74
CA PRO A 324 2.87 -1.19 -5.02
C PRO A 324 3.46 -0.07 -5.91
N ARG A 325 3.61 -0.36 -7.21
CA ARG A 325 4.07 0.60 -8.24
C ARG A 325 2.96 0.98 -9.21
N GLY A 326 1.70 0.64 -8.89
CA GLY A 326 0.55 0.97 -9.71
C GLY A 326 0.20 2.45 -9.63
N THR A 327 -0.46 2.96 -10.65
CA THR A 327 -0.88 4.37 -10.71
C THR A 327 -1.82 4.73 -9.55
N LYS A 328 -2.72 3.82 -9.14
CA LYS A 328 -3.61 4.05 -7.98
C LYS A 328 -2.80 4.30 -6.70
N THR A 329 -1.82 3.46 -6.41
CA THR A 329 -0.97 3.63 -5.23
C THR A 329 -0.19 4.94 -5.27
N GLN A 330 0.32 5.34 -6.44
CA GLN A 330 1.10 6.56 -6.58
C GLN A 330 0.26 7.81 -6.30
N ILE A 331 -0.90 7.96 -6.95
CA ILE A 331 -1.72 9.16 -6.74
C ILE A 331 -2.27 9.28 -5.32
N TYR A 332 -2.54 8.15 -4.66
CA TYR A 332 -2.96 8.18 -3.26
C TYR A 332 -1.82 8.58 -2.31
N ARG A 333 -0.59 8.20 -2.61
CA ARG A 333 0.58 8.70 -1.87
C ARG A 333 0.72 10.22 -1.98
N ASP A 334 0.60 10.75 -3.20
CA ASP A 334 0.65 12.19 -3.43
C ASP A 334 -0.48 12.89 -2.66
N TYR A 335 -1.69 12.34 -2.71
CA TYR A 335 -2.85 12.89 -2.02
C TYR A 335 -2.69 12.87 -0.48
N VAL A 336 -2.22 11.74 0.08
CA VAL A 336 -1.90 11.64 1.51
C VAL A 336 -0.84 12.68 1.91
N SER A 337 0.20 12.82 1.10
CA SER A 337 1.25 13.81 1.33
C SER A 337 0.70 15.25 1.35
N TYR A 338 -0.21 15.61 0.42
CA TYR A 338 -0.85 16.93 0.43
C TYR A 338 -1.70 17.16 1.68
N ILE A 339 -2.41 16.14 2.16
CA ILE A 339 -3.18 16.21 3.41
C ILE A 339 -2.24 16.41 4.61
N GLN A 340 -1.15 15.66 4.70
CA GLN A 340 -0.16 15.75 5.77
C GLN A 340 0.50 17.15 5.83
N GLN A 341 0.76 17.74 4.67
CA GLN A 341 1.33 19.08 4.57
C GLN A 341 0.31 20.20 4.82
N GLY A 342 -0.96 19.87 5.06
CA GLY A 342 -2.03 20.86 5.24
C GLY A 342 -2.36 21.66 3.97
N LEU A 343 -2.09 21.08 2.79
CA LEU A 343 -2.31 21.71 1.49
C LEU A 343 -3.74 21.53 0.96
N VAL A 344 -4.52 20.66 1.57
CA VAL A 344 -5.91 20.35 1.18
C VAL A 344 -6.89 21.07 2.08
N ARG A 345 -7.87 21.74 1.48
CA ARG A 345 -8.95 22.41 2.18
C ARG A 345 -10.31 21.95 1.63
N VAL A 346 -11.19 21.59 2.55
CA VAL A 346 -12.56 21.15 2.28
C VAL A 346 -13.52 21.98 3.13
N PRO A 347 -14.68 22.43 2.64
CA PRO A 347 -15.64 23.14 3.47
C PRO A 347 -16.06 22.33 4.70
N HIS A 348 -16.16 22.99 5.86
CA HIS A 348 -16.64 22.31 7.07
C HIS A 348 -18.17 22.09 6.98
N PRO A 349 -18.68 20.88 7.26
CA PRO A 349 -20.09 20.56 7.05
C PRO A 349 -21.05 21.43 7.88
N ASP A 350 -20.65 21.88 9.08
CA ASP A 350 -21.52 22.73 9.94
C ASP A 350 -21.86 24.10 9.35
N GLY A 351 -21.08 24.56 8.37
CA GLY A 351 -21.31 25.84 7.69
C GLY A 351 -22.06 25.72 6.36
N LEU A 352 -22.52 24.50 6.00
CA LEU A 352 -23.13 24.20 4.71
C LEU A 352 -24.63 23.89 4.83
N GLU A 353 -25.34 24.11 3.73
CA GLU A 353 -26.73 23.63 3.61
C GLU A 353 -26.79 22.11 3.71
N PRO A 354 -27.89 21.50 4.23
CA PRO A 354 -27.97 20.07 4.50
C PRO A 354 -27.63 19.16 3.33
N PRO A 355 -27.95 19.46 2.07
CA PRO A 355 -27.51 18.62 0.93
C PRO A 355 -25.99 18.62 0.74
N GLN A 356 -25.36 19.77 0.85
CA GLN A 356 -23.91 19.95 0.69
C GLN A 356 -23.13 19.33 1.87
N ALA A 357 -23.63 19.54 3.09
CA ALA A 357 -23.07 18.94 4.30
C ALA A 357 -23.05 17.40 4.22
N ARG A 358 -24.09 16.80 3.62
CA ARG A 358 -24.14 15.35 3.38
C ARG A 358 -23.04 14.87 2.45
N LEU A 359 -22.72 15.61 1.40
CA LEU A 359 -21.65 15.27 0.47
C LEU A 359 -20.28 15.31 1.17
N VAL A 360 -20.01 16.35 1.97
CA VAL A 360 -18.76 16.45 2.72
C VAL A 360 -18.65 15.35 3.79
N ASN A 361 -19.73 15.02 4.49
CA ASN A 361 -19.73 13.91 5.44
C ASN A 361 -19.51 12.56 4.76
N LYS A 362 -19.96 12.39 3.51
CA LYS A 362 -19.73 11.20 2.71
C LYS A 362 -18.27 11.15 2.25
N TRP A 363 -17.73 12.26 1.77
CA TRP A 363 -16.32 12.43 1.48
C TRP A 363 -15.44 12.02 2.67
N LEU A 364 -15.71 12.56 3.86
CA LEU A 364 -14.95 12.25 5.06
C LEU A 364 -15.02 10.75 5.42
N ARG A 365 -16.21 10.15 5.32
CA ARG A 365 -16.43 8.74 5.65
C ARG A 365 -15.67 7.83 4.70
N GLU A 366 -15.77 8.03 3.39
CA GLU A 366 -15.08 7.18 2.41
C GLU A 366 -13.56 7.28 2.54
N HIS A 367 -13.02 8.48 2.83
CA HIS A 367 -11.60 8.64 3.10
C HIS A 367 -11.16 7.94 4.39
N ILE A 368 -11.97 7.97 5.45
CA ILE A 368 -11.67 7.23 6.69
C ILE A 368 -11.73 5.72 6.46
N ASP A 369 -12.68 5.28 5.64
CA ASP A 369 -12.92 3.86 5.39
C ASP A 369 -11.92 3.23 4.38
N LEU A 370 -11.18 4.06 3.64
CA LEU A 370 -10.24 3.57 2.63
C LEU A 370 -9.02 2.90 3.26
N GLU A 371 -8.71 1.71 2.81
CA GLU A 371 -7.64 0.91 3.42
C GLU A 371 -6.76 0.18 2.41
N TYR A 372 -5.60 -0.27 2.88
CA TYR A 372 -4.77 -1.22 2.16
C TYR A 372 -5.39 -2.61 2.30
N VAL A 373 -5.80 -3.19 1.19
CA VAL A 373 -6.36 -4.54 1.12
C VAL A 373 -5.35 -5.46 0.43
N MET A 374 -5.07 -6.60 1.06
CA MET A 374 -4.28 -7.63 0.39
C MET A 374 -5.11 -8.34 -0.67
N ASP A 375 -4.72 -8.22 -1.93
CA ASP A 375 -5.29 -9.03 -3.00
C ASP A 375 -4.84 -10.50 -2.81
N ALA A 376 -5.79 -11.34 -2.40
CA ALA A 376 -5.53 -12.75 -2.13
C ALA A 376 -5.08 -13.53 -3.38
N ALA A 377 -5.44 -13.07 -4.58
CA ALA A 377 -5.09 -13.73 -5.84
C ALA A 377 -3.65 -13.40 -6.27
N ASN A 378 -3.24 -12.14 -6.13
CA ASN A 378 -1.97 -11.63 -6.65
C ASN A 378 -0.92 -11.36 -5.57
N LYS A 379 -1.28 -11.50 -4.29
CA LYS A 379 -0.42 -11.19 -3.12
C LYS A 379 0.16 -9.77 -3.15
N THR A 380 -0.59 -8.85 -3.73
CA THR A 380 -0.20 -7.43 -3.81
C THR A 380 -1.12 -6.59 -2.95
N GLU A 381 -0.55 -5.65 -2.23
CA GLU A 381 -1.32 -4.61 -1.57
C GLU A 381 -2.00 -3.73 -2.63
N ARG A 382 -3.29 -3.54 -2.48
CA ARG A 382 -4.08 -2.59 -3.27
C ARG A 382 -4.81 -1.64 -2.35
N ILE A 383 -5.06 -0.44 -2.84
CA ILE A 383 -5.89 0.55 -2.18
C ILE A 383 -7.33 0.32 -2.62
N ALA A 384 -8.22 0.09 -1.68
CA ALA A 384 -9.65 -0.10 -1.94
C ALA A 384 -10.49 0.19 -0.70
N ALA A 385 -11.76 0.46 -0.89
CA ALA A 385 -12.73 0.42 0.19
C ALA A 385 -12.99 -1.04 0.63
N PRO A 386 -13.26 -1.29 1.91
CA PRO A 386 -13.72 -2.59 2.41
C PRO A 386 -14.98 -3.08 1.72
N ASP A 387 -15.25 -4.38 1.82
CA ASP A 387 -16.45 -4.98 1.23
C ASP A 387 -17.73 -4.26 1.66
N GLY A 388 -18.52 -3.86 0.68
CA GLY A 388 -19.79 -3.13 0.89
C GLY A 388 -19.64 -1.62 1.12
N LYS A 389 -18.42 -1.07 1.04
CA LYS A 389 -18.13 0.36 1.06
C LYS A 389 -17.67 0.84 -0.32
N HIS A 390 -17.53 2.16 -0.49
CA HIS A 390 -17.20 2.81 -1.75
C HIS A 390 -15.96 3.68 -1.60
N ASP A 391 -15.25 3.91 -2.71
CA ASP A 391 -14.09 4.80 -2.83
C ASP A 391 -14.28 5.89 -3.91
N ASP A 392 -15.53 6.07 -4.39
CA ASP A 392 -15.87 6.96 -5.50
C ASP A 392 -15.44 8.43 -5.24
N TYR A 393 -15.63 8.93 -4.00
CA TYR A 393 -15.19 10.27 -3.58
C TYR A 393 -13.68 10.37 -3.48
N CYS A 394 -13.05 9.31 -3.01
CA CYS A 394 -11.59 9.26 -2.88
C CYS A 394 -10.93 9.27 -4.25
N ASP A 395 -11.39 8.42 -5.17
CA ASP A 395 -10.84 8.30 -6.53
C ASP A 395 -11.02 9.61 -7.32
N SER A 396 -12.21 10.22 -7.28
CA SER A 396 -12.47 11.52 -7.90
C SER A 396 -11.51 12.62 -7.41
N CYS A 397 -11.27 12.70 -6.09
CA CYS A 397 -10.36 13.69 -5.51
C CYS A 397 -8.90 13.39 -5.81
N ALA A 398 -8.47 12.13 -5.70
CA ALA A 398 -7.09 11.73 -5.93
C ALA A 398 -6.62 12.03 -7.35
N ILE A 399 -7.44 11.73 -8.39
CA ILE A 399 -7.10 12.04 -9.78
C ILE A 399 -7.10 13.54 -10.07
N ALA A 400 -7.93 14.33 -9.40
CA ALA A 400 -7.96 15.77 -9.57
C ALA A 400 -6.73 16.47 -9.00
N LEU A 401 -6.15 15.92 -7.95
CA LEU A 401 -5.02 16.50 -7.23
C LEU A 401 -3.65 15.98 -7.72
N HIS A 402 -3.65 14.95 -8.58
CA HIS A 402 -2.46 14.43 -9.26
C HIS A 402 -2.10 15.31 -10.46
#